data_f541a0ed881c5f15e32e5bb22d06704f
#
_entry.id   f541a0ed881c5f15e32e5bb22d06704f
#
_cell.length_a   1.000
_cell.length_b   1.000
_cell.length_c   1.000
_cell.angle_alpha   90.00
_cell.angle_beta   90.00
_cell.angle_gamma   90.00
#
_symmetry.space_group_name_H-M   'P 1'
#
loop_
_entity.id
_entity.type
_entity.pdbx_description
1 polymer ?
#
loop_
_entity_poly.entity_id
_entity_poly.type
_entity_poly.pdbx_seq_one_letter_code
_entity_poly.pdbx_strand_id
1 'polypeptide(L)'
;MKKIINCILVAILFCGMGGMTSCSSNDDNPTEEELFEKEMTAALADAQTYGPQTEALAKEVAARYNGCVTEINYKTRESATRKCKTDNYRPYDLKDLARTTIVAGWDSTELKPVINYLVATATERGFFGRYKHQTSDYGYWGDIVNLKFEKLMTEIQVKTYGMFYASQEEALVRSVIGDSLYTIIRTKSGVEPGLSHYYYEIMRADTSSAATVAYYKKLAIDYHNRCDHLND
;
A
#
# COMPACT_ATOMS: atom_id res chain seq x y z
N MET A 1 -20.19 -8.04 34.40
CA MET A 1 -21.09 -9.19 34.15
C MET A 1 -20.50 -10.01 33.01
N LYS A 2 -20.01 -11.20 33.35
CA LYS A 2 -19.38 -12.13 32.42
C LYS A 2 -20.46 -12.88 31.63
N LYS A 3 -20.36 -12.96 30.31
CA LYS A 3 -21.10 -13.95 29.50
C LYS A 3 -20.10 -14.88 28.82
N ILE A 4 -20.10 -16.08 29.34
CA ILE A 4 -19.45 -17.27 28.79
C ILE A 4 -20.37 -17.80 27.69
N ILE A 5 -19.87 -18.03 26.49
CA ILE A 5 -20.59 -18.77 25.46
C ILE A 5 -19.85 -20.07 25.19
N ASN A 6 -20.57 -21.16 25.40
CA ASN A 6 -20.17 -22.55 25.32
C ASN A 6 -19.76 -22.98 23.90
N CYS A 7 -18.66 -23.72 23.84
CA CYS A 7 -18.31 -24.62 22.73
C CYS A 7 -19.24 -25.83 22.75
N ILE A 8 -19.91 -26.12 21.68
CA ILE A 8 -20.55 -27.42 21.43
C ILE A 8 -19.65 -28.20 20.47
N LEU A 9 -19.07 -29.24 21.03
CA LEU A 9 -18.33 -30.27 20.31
C LEU A 9 -19.37 -31.30 19.81
N VAL A 10 -19.49 -31.46 18.48
CA VAL A 10 -20.24 -32.59 17.92
C VAL A 10 -19.25 -33.56 17.28
N ALA A 11 -19.03 -34.65 17.98
CA ALA A 11 -18.32 -35.81 17.45
C ALA A 11 -19.34 -36.72 16.74
N ILE A 12 -19.17 -36.94 15.44
CA ILE A 12 -19.88 -38.01 14.74
C ILE A 12 -18.90 -39.08 14.36
N LEU A 13 -19.01 -40.22 15.09
CA LEU A 13 -18.41 -41.48 14.71
C LEU A 13 -19.23 -42.11 13.57
N PHE A 14 -18.58 -42.41 12.47
CA PHE A 14 -19.13 -43.38 11.50
C PHE A 14 -18.07 -44.48 11.25
N CYS A 15 -18.33 -45.65 11.80
CA CYS A 15 -17.72 -46.89 11.35
C CYS A 15 -18.49 -47.43 10.16
N GLY A 16 -17.82 -47.75 9.08
CA GLY A 16 -18.39 -48.46 7.91
C GLY A 16 -17.27 -49.08 7.10
N MET A 17 -17.08 -50.40 7.27
CA MET A 17 -16.19 -51.24 6.48
C MET A 17 -16.75 -51.34 5.02
N GLY A 18 -15.87 -51.25 4.04
CA GLY A 18 -16.18 -51.58 2.66
C GLY A 18 -14.95 -51.41 1.80
N GLY A 19 -14.13 -52.43 1.65
CA GLY A 19 -12.98 -52.42 0.77
C GLY A 19 -13.42 -52.40 -0.70
N MET A 20 -12.91 -51.42 -1.43
CA MET A 20 -12.67 -51.51 -2.88
C MET A 20 -11.36 -50.78 -3.16
N THR A 21 -10.33 -51.57 -3.49
CA THR A 21 -9.08 -51.06 -4.06
C THR A 21 -9.39 -50.48 -5.43
N SER A 22 -9.70 -49.18 -5.45
CA SER A 22 -9.63 -48.38 -6.66
C SER A 22 -8.21 -47.87 -6.78
N CYS A 23 -7.45 -48.36 -7.74
CA CYS A 23 -6.24 -47.68 -8.21
C CYS A 23 -6.68 -46.33 -8.78
N SER A 24 -6.74 -45.30 -7.98
CA SER A 24 -6.78 -43.94 -8.47
C SER A 24 -5.35 -43.57 -8.87
N SER A 25 -5.12 -43.37 -10.14
CA SER A 25 -4.00 -42.61 -10.65
C SER A 25 -4.04 -41.24 -9.91
N ASN A 26 -3.18 -41.08 -8.92
CA ASN A 26 -2.92 -39.77 -8.35
C ASN A 26 -2.32 -38.93 -9.48
N ASP A 27 -3.13 -38.13 -10.10
CA ASP A 27 -2.61 -36.95 -10.81
C ASP A 27 -2.06 -36.01 -9.75
N ASP A 28 -0.76 -36.17 -9.41
CA ASP A 28 0.00 -35.35 -8.43
C ASP A 28 0.24 -33.92 -8.96
N ASN A 29 -0.61 -33.43 -9.83
CA ASN A 29 -0.54 -32.04 -10.27
C ASN A 29 -1.18 -31.13 -9.19
N PRO A 30 -0.42 -30.15 -8.67
CA PRO A 30 -0.96 -29.25 -7.67
C PRO A 30 -2.15 -28.47 -8.23
N THR A 31 -3.16 -28.27 -7.41
CA THR A 31 -4.34 -27.47 -7.74
C THR A 31 -3.94 -25.99 -7.96
N GLU A 32 -4.77 -25.22 -8.67
CA GLU A 32 -4.54 -23.78 -8.84
C GLU A 32 -4.44 -23.06 -7.49
N GLU A 33 -5.19 -23.47 -6.50
CA GLU A 33 -5.15 -22.91 -5.15
C GLU A 33 -3.82 -23.21 -4.45
N GLU A 34 -3.32 -24.43 -4.53
CA GLU A 34 -2.00 -24.80 -3.98
C GLU A 34 -0.87 -24.04 -4.67
N LEU A 35 -0.94 -23.86 -5.98
CA LEU A 35 0.03 -23.05 -6.72
C LEU A 35 -0.02 -21.58 -6.31
N PHE A 36 -1.22 -21.02 -6.16
CA PHE A 36 -1.41 -19.66 -5.68
C PHE A 36 -0.85 -19.45 -4.28
N GLU A 37 -1.15 -20.34 -3.33
CA GLU A 37 -0.66 -20.25 -1.96
C GLU A 37 0.87 -20.39 -1.87
N LYS A 38 1.44 -21.28 -2.68
CA LYS A 38 2.91 -21.43 -2.80
C LYS A 38 3.54 -20.16 -3.35
N GLU A 39 2.96 -19.58 -4.40
CA GLU A 39 3.46 -18.34 -5.01
C GLU A 39 3.30 -17.14 -4.07
N MET A 40 2.18 -17.05 -3.34
CA MET A 40 1.95 -16.00 -2.34
C MET A 40 2.99 -16.07 -1.21
N THR A 41 3.27 -17.26 -0.73
CA THR A 41 4.29 -17.47 0.31
C THR A 41 5.66 -17.03 -0.17
N ALA A 42 6.03 -17.40 -1.40
CA ALA A 42 7.31 -17.00 -2.00
C ALA A 42 7.38 -15.47 -2.21
N ALA A 43 6.33 -14.86 -2.77
CA ALA A 43 6.32 -13.41 -3.01
C ALA A 43 6.41 -12.58 -1.72
N LEU A 44 5.76 -13.03 -0.64
CA LEU A 44 5.88 -12.39 0.68
C LEU A 44 7.28 -12.54 1.29
N ALA A 45 7.93 -13.69 1.11
CA ALA A 45 9.31 -13.91 1.55
C ALA A 45 10.30 -13.04 0.76
N ASP A 46 10.12 -12.95 -0.55
CA ASP A 46 10.93 -12.07 -1.41
C ASP A 46 10.73 -10.59 -1.01
N ALA A 47 9.51 -10.18 -0.65
CA ALA A 47 9.25 -8.83 -0.15
C ALA A 47 10.05 -8.53 1.13
N GLN A 48 10.14 -9.47 2.06
CA GLN A 48 10.98 -9.33 3.26
C GLN A 48 12.48 -9.26 2.91
N THR A 49 12.91 -9.98 1.88
CA THR A 49 14.31 -10.00 1.44
C THR A 49 14.72 -8.68 0.77
N TYR A 50 13.87 -8.12 -0.11
CA TYR A 50 14.20 -6.93 -0.89
C TYR A 50 13.68 -5.61 -0.28
N GLY A 51 12.80 -5.68 0.71
CA GLY A 51 12.30 -4.52 1.44
C GLY A 51 13.42 -3.63 2.02
N PRO A 52 14.43 -4.19 2.73
CA PRO A 52 15.54 -3.39 3.26
C PRO A 52 16.33 -2.64 2.20
N GLN A 53 16.52 -3.22 1.00
CA GLN A 53 17.21 -2.54 -0.10
C GLN A 53 16.36 -1.37 -0.65
N THR A 54 15.04 -1.57 -0.72
CA THR A 54 14.09 -0.52 -1.12
C THR A 54 14.12 0.64 -0.15
N GLU A 55 14.10 0.36 1.16
CA GLU A 55 14.17 1.37 2.21
C GLU A 55 15.50 2.10 2.22
N ALA A 56 16.62 1.39 2.04
CA ALA A 56 17.96 1.97 1.99
C ALA A 56 18.08 2.98 0.84
N LEU A 57 17.58 2.64 -0.36
CA LEU A 57 17.56 3.56 -1.50
C LEU A 57 16.66 4.79 -1.21
N ALA A 58 15.50 4.59 -0.61
CA ALA A 58 14.63 5.69 -0.24
C ALA A 58 15.30 6.64 0.75
N LYS A 59 15.97 6.12 1.79
CA LYS A 59 16.73 6.91 2.77
C LYS A 59 17.88 7.70 2.15
N GLU A 60 18.63 7.07 1.23
CA GLU A 60 19.71 7.75 0.51
C GLU A 60 19.20 8.93 -0.31
N VAL A 61 18.10 8.72 -1.05
CA VAL A 61 17.48 9.78 -1.87
C VAL A 61 16.95 10.90 -0.97
N ALA A 62 16.21 10.55 0.08
CA ALA A 62 15.62 11.52 1.01
C ALA A 62 16.70 12.38 1.67
N ALA A 63 17.80 11.78 2.12
CA ALA A 63 18.91 12.50 2.76
C ALA A 63 19.53 13.58 1.86
N ARG A 64 19.55 13.34 0.54
CA ARG A 64 20.06 14.31 -0.44
C ARG A 64 19.18 15.57 -0.58
N TYR A 65 17.89 15.44 -0.29
CA TYR A 65 16.89 16.51 -0.48
C TYR A 65 16.25 16.96 0.84
N ASN A 66 16.88 16.68 1.99
CA ASN A 66 16.36 16.98 3.32
C ASN A 66 14.93 16.45 3.54
N GLY A 67 14.60 15.32 2.88
CA GLY A 67 13.32 14.64 3.03
C GLY A 67 13.31 13.66 4.19
N CYS A 68 12.11 13.17 4.50
CA CYS A 68 11.87 12.12 5.48
C CYS A 68 11.48 10.82 4.76
N VAL A 69 11.57 9.70 5.46
CA VAL A 69 11.20 8.36 4.93
C VAL A 69 10.41 7.62 5.98
N THR A 70 9.32 6.97 5.55
CA THR A 70 8.63 6.01 6.42
C THR A 70 9.45 4.73 6.54
N GLU A 71 9.29 4.00 7.64
CA GLU A 71 9.75 2.62 7.70
C GLU A 71 9.12 1.80 6.58
N ILE A 72 9.81 0.74 6.15
CA ILE A 72 9.26 -0.18 5.16
C ILE A 72 8.01 -0.85 5.70
N ASN A 73 6.93 -0.79 4.95
CA ASN A 73 5.67 -1.44 5.26
C ASN A 73 5.50 -2.67 4.38
N TYR A 74 5.21 -3.80 5.01
CA TYR A 74 4.93 -5.07 4.33
C TYR A 74 3.44 -5.33 4.31
N LYS A 75 2.91 -5.61 3.12
CA LYS A 75 1.50 -5.96 2.97
C LYS A 75 1.21 -7.29 3.66
N THR A 76 0.13 -7.36 4.46
CA THR A 76 -0.27 -8.63 5.09
C THR A 76 -0.76 -9.63 4.04
N ARG A 77 -0.65 -10.92 4.34
CA ARG A 77 -1.14 -12.00 3.46
C ARG A 77 -2.62 -11.80 3.10
N GLU A 78 -3.46 -11.47 4.08
CA GLU A 78 -4.90 -11.26 3.89
C GLU A 78 -5.15 -10.11 2.92
N SER A 79 -4.43 -8.99 3.08
CA SER A 79 -4.56 -7.83 2.20
C SER A 79 -4.03 -8.11 0.79
N ALA A 80 -2.94 -8.88 0.66
CA ALA A 80 -2.38 -9.30 -0.61
C ALA A 80 -3.34 -10.25 -1.34
N THR A 81 -3.84 -11.29 -0.67
CA THR A 81 -4.81 -12.27 -1.22
C THR A 81 -6.09 -11.58 -1.68
N ARG A 82 -6.65 -10.68 -0.84
CA ARG A 82 -7.83 -9.90 -1.21
C ARG A 82 -7.59 -9.09 -2.48
N LYS A 83 -6.44 -8.41 -2.58
CA LYS A 83 -6.11 -7.60 -3.78
C LYS A 83 -5.94 -8.48 -5.01
N CYS A 84 -5.27 -9.63 -4.91
CA CYS A 84 -5.15 -10.57 -6.01
C CYS A 84 -6.54 -11.02 -6.52
N LYS A 85 -7.45 -11.37 -5.61
CA LYS A 85 -8.81 -11.81 -5.98
C LYS A 85 -9.64 -10.68 -6.61
N THR A 86 -9.54 -9.45 -6.08
CA THR A 86 -10.30 -8.31 -6.60
C THR A 86 -9.82 -7.86 -7.98
N ASP A 87 -8.50 -7.81 -8.18
CA ASP A 87 -7.89 -7.26 -9.38
C ASP A 87 -7.50 -8.35 -10.40
N ASN A 88 -7.81 -9.63 -10.10
CA ASN A 88 -7.41 -10.81 -10.90
C ASN A 88 -5.90 -10.87 -11.15
N TYR A 89 -5.11 -10.65 -10.09
CA TYR A 89 -3.65 -10.67 -10.12
C TYR A 89 -3.09 -11.99 -9.59
N ARG A 90 -1.92 -12.38 -10.10
CA ARG A 90 -1.04 -13.33 -9.44
C ARG A 90 -0.26 -12.64 -8.31
N PRO A 91 0.26 -13.37 -7.30
CA PRO A 91 1.03 -12.78 -6.20
C PRO A 91 2.18 -11.87 -6.63
N TYR A 92 2.95 -12.25 -7.66
CA TYR A 92 4.06 -11.44 -8.20
C TYR A 92 3.62 -10.24 -9.08
N ASP A 93 2.33 -10.13 -9.43
CA ASP A 93 1.81 -8.94 -10.10
C ASP A 93 1.63 -7.77 -9.13
N LEU A 94 1.56 -8.06 -7.82
CA LEU A 94 1.49 -7.05 -6.77
C LEU A 94 2.81 -6.28 -6.71
N LYS A 95 2.71 -4.96 -6.74
CA LYS A 95 3.87 -4.06 -6.78
C LYS A 95 4.15 -3.37 -5.44
N ASP A 96 3.30 -3.64 -4.46
CA ASP A 96 3.25 -2.98 -3.15
C ASP A 96 3.31 -3.96 -1.97
N LEU A 97 3.90 -5.16 -2.18
CA LEU A 97 4.14 -6.13 -1.10
C LEU A 97 5.15 -5.61 -0.07
N ALA A 98 6.14 -4.83 -0.52
CA ALA A 98 7.02 -4.03 0.32
C ALA A 98 6.98 -2.58 -0.19
N ARG A 99 6.66 -1.63 0.68
CA ARG A 99 6.46 -0.23 0.32
C ARG A 99 7.04 0.71 1.36
N THR A 100 7.68 1.79 0.90
CA THR A 100 8.08 2.93 1.72
C THR A 100 7.67 4.23 1.05
N THR A 101 7.72 5.35 1.78
CA THR A 101 7.38 6.67 1.24
C THR A 101 8.50 7.66 1.54
N ILE A 102 9.00 8.34 0.51
CA ILE A 102 9.80 9.54 0.63
C ILE A 102 8.84 10.73 0.76
N VAL A 103 9.03 11.54 1.77
CA VAL A 103 8.25 12.75 2.01
C VAL A 103 9.21 13.94 1.90
N ALA A 104 9.01 14.78 0.87
CA ALA A 104 9.89 15.90 0.60
C ALA A 104 9.13 17.02 -0.13
N GLY A 105 9.54 18.26 0.11
CA GLY A 105 8.97 19.41 -0.59
C GLY A 105 7.54 19.76 -0.21
N TRP A 106 7.14 20.97 -0.59
CA TRP A 106 5.83 21.54 -0.32
C TRP A 106 4.89 21.44 -1.52
N ASP A 107 5.45 21.36 -2.72
CA ASP A 107 4.70 21.28 -3.98
C ASP A 107 5.29 20.26 -4.95
N SER A 108 4.57 20.01 -6.05
CA SER A 108 4.98 19.04 -7.09
C SER A 108 6.25 19.40 -7.83
N THR A 109 6.62 20.69 -7.89
CA THR A 109 7.83 21.14 -8.60
C THR A 109 9.09 20.78 -7.82
N GLU A 110 9.02 20.83 -6.49
CA GLU A 110 10.09 20.42 -5.59
C GLU A 110 10.32 18.91 -5.59
N LEU A 111 9.32 18.10 -5.95
CA LEU A 111 9.47 16.64 -6.05
C LEU A 111 10.20 16.19 -7.33
N LYS A 112 10.18 16.98 -8.42
CA LYS A 112 10.81 16.58 -9.69
C LYS A 112 12.28 16.18 -9.55
N PRO A 113 13.18 16.97 -8.89
CA PRO A 113 14.56 16.56 -8.71
C PRO A 113 14.71 15.31 -7.84
N VAL A 114 13.85 15.10 -6.83
CA VAL A 114 13.82 13.90 -5.98
C VAL A 114 13.52 12.66 -6.82
N ILE A 115 12.46 12.73 -7.63
CA ILE A 115 12.01 11.64 -8.50
C ILE A 115 13.08 11.33 -9.55
N ASN A 116 13.62 12.36 -10.21
CA ASN A 116 14.65 12.18 -11.23
C ASN A 116 15.89 11.49 -10.66
N TYR A 117 16.34 11.90 -9.48
CA TYR A 117 17.47 11.27 -8.81
C TYR A 117 17.17 9.83 -8.39
N LEU A 118 15.99 9.56 -7.84
CA LEU A 118 15.55 8.21 -7.48
C LEU A 118 15.55 7.29 -8.72
N VAL A 119 14.94 7.73 -9.82
CA VAL A 119 14.88 6.96 -11.08
C VAL A 119 16.27 6.72 -11.66
N ALA A 120 17.12 7.75 -11.69
CA ALA A 120 18.49 7.64 -12.19
C ALA A 120 19.30 6.62 -11.36
N THR A 121 19.25 6.74 -10.02
CA THR A 121 19.98 5.84 -9.12
C THR A 121 19.47 4.41 -9.21
N ALA A 122 18.14 4.21 -9.27
CA ALA A 122 17.55 2.89 -9.44
C ALA A 122 17.96 2.26 -10.80
N THR A 123 18.02 3.07 -11.86
CA THR A 123 18.45 2.63 -13.19
C THR A 123 19.92 2.23 -13.21
N GLU A 124 20.79 3.06 -12.64
CA GLU A 124 22.24 2.80 -12.54
C GLU A 124 22.53 1.49 -11.80
N ARG A 125 21.75 1.20 -10.75
CA ARG A 125 21.88 -0.04 -9.96
C ARG A 125 21.16 -1.25 -10.56
N GLY A 126 20.47 -1.09 -11.69
CA GLY A 126 19.73 -2.16 -12.35
C GLY A 126 18.42 -2.54 -11.65
N PHE A 127 17.89 -1.71 -10.76
CA PHE A 127 16.66 -1.97 -10.01
C PHE A 127 15.43 -1.23 -10.56
N PHE A 128 15.58 -0.33 -11.53
CA PHE A 128 14.44 0.43 -12.02
C PHE A 128 13.42 -0.49 -12.72
N GLY A 129 12.19 -0.46 -12.27
CA GLY A 129 11.06 -1.17 -12.87
C GLY A 129 10.16 -0.25 -13.67
N ARG A 130 9.54 0.73 -13.01
CA ARG A 130 8.70 1.75 -13.66
C ARG A 130 8.54 2.99 -12.79
N TYR A 131 8.17 4.08 -13.43
CA TYR A 131 7.65 5.29 -12.79
C TYR A 131 6.18 5.51 -13.19
N LYS A 132 5.37 6.03 -12.25
CA LYS A 132 3.99 6.42 -12.48
C LYS A 132 3.68 7.66 -11.67
N HIS A 133 3.23 8.72 -12.32
CA HIS A 133 2.51 9.79 -11.65
C HIS A 133 1.05 9.33 -11.47
N GLN A 134 0.60 9.23 -10.24
CA GLN A 134 -0.76 8.80 -9.90
C GLN A 134 -1.60 10.02 -9.56
N THR A 135 -2.71 10.18 -10.24
CA THR A 135 -3.73 11.18 -9.94
C THR A 135 -5.07 10.50 -9.77
N SER A 136 -5.94 11.10 -8.99
CA SER A 136 -7.34 10.70 -8.86
C SER A 136 -8.25 11.86 -9.23
N ASP A 137 -9.47 11.54 -9.61
CA ASP A 137 -10.51 12.52 -9.94
C ASP A 137 -11.14 13.19 -8.71
N TYR A 138 -10.62 12.88 -7.51
CA TYR A 138 -10.98 13.49 -6.22
C TYR A 138 -9.82 14.28 -5.59
N GLY A 139 -8.81 14.66 -6.39
CA GLY A 139 -7.75 15.59 -6.00
C GLY A 139 -6.51 14.94 -5.35
N TYR A 140 -6.54 13.63 -5.01
CA TYR A 140 -5.34 12.94 -4.53
C TYR A 140 -4.34 12.73 -5.67
N TRP A 141 -3.05 12.98 -5.38
CA TRP A 141 -1.96 12.65 -6.28
C TRP A 141 -0.71 12.20 -5.53
N GLY A 142 0.21 11.57 -6.23
CA GLY A 142 1.51 11.14 -5.73
C GLY A 142 2.31 10.45 -6.82
N ASP A 143 3.59 10.33 -6.59
CA ASP A 143 4.51 9.69 -7.52
C ASP A 143 4.93 8.33 -6.98
N ILE A 144 5.03 7.36 -7.88
CA ILE A 144 5.36 5.98 -7.55
C ILE A 144 6.54 5.53 -8.42
N VAL A 145 7.60 5.09 -7.78
CA VAL A 145 8.71 4.38 -8.43
C VAL A 145 8.70 2.94 -7.94
N ASN A 146 8.48 2.00 -8.85
CA ASN A 146 8.63 0.59 -8.53
C ASN A 146 10.04 0.14 -8.85
N LEU A 147 10.66 -0.55 -7.91
CA LEU A 147 11.94 -1.23 -8.09
C LEU A 147 11.68 -2.68 -8.44
N LYS A 148 12.46 -3.24 -9.37
CA LYS A 148 12.34 -4.62 -9.81
C LYS A 148 13.51 -5.45 -9.28
N PHE A 149 13.19 -6.46 -8.49
CA PHE A 149 14.12 -7.46 -7.97
C PHE A 149 13.68 -8.83 -8.48
N GLU A 150 14.38 -9.38 -9.46
CA GLU A 150 14.00 -10.65 -10.10
C GLU A 150 12.54 -10.67 -10.57
N LYS A 151 11.67 -11.40 -9.85
CA LYS A 151 10.24 -11.50 -10.13
C LYS A 151 9.40 -10.47 -9.38
N LEU A 152 9.92 -9.95 -8.25
CA LEU A 152 9.19 -9.04 -7.38
C LEU A 152 9.35 -7.58 -7.82
N MET A 153 8.29 -6.81 -7.65
CA MET A 153 8.36 -5.35 -7.60
C MET A 153 8.08 -4.86 -6.19
N THR A 154 8.87 -3.89 -5.73
CA THR A 154 8.62 -3.10 -4.52
C THR A 154 8.23 -1.68 -4.89
N GLU A 155 7.74 -0.90 -3.93
CA GLU A 155 7.21 0.43 -4.20
C GLU A 155 7.87 1.50 -3.33
N ILE A 156 8.38 2.56 -3.95
CA ILE A 156 8.72 3.81 -3.30
C ILE A 156 7.70 4.85 -3.74
N GLN A 157 6.90 5.35 -2.80
CA GLN A 157 6.04 6.50 -3.02
C GLN A 157 6.86 7.77 -2.76
N VAL A 158 6.63 8.82 -3.57
CA VAL A 158 7.21 10.15 -3.33
C VAL A 158 6.03 11.12 -3.18
N LYS A 159 5.97 11.82 -2.05
CA LYS A 159 4.87 12.71 -1.70
C LYS A 159 5.38 14.04 -1.15
N THR A 160 4.61 15.10 -1.37
CA THR A 160 4.78 16.34 -0.62
C THR A 160 4.38 16.15 0.84
N TYR A 161 4.81 17.08 1.69
CA TYR A 161 4.38 17.10 3.09
C TYR A 161 2.85 17.13 3.21
N GLY A 162 2.17 17.92 2.37
CA GLY A 162 0.71 18.02 2.37
C GLY A 162 0.01 16.75 1.92
N MET A 163 0.45 16.11 0.84
CA MET A 163 -0.13 14.84 0.37
C MET A 163 0.16 13.68 1.33
N PHE A 164 1.30 13.68 2.00
CA PHE A 164 1.58 12.72 3.05
C PHE A 164 0.64 12.93 4.25
N TYR A 165 0.50 14.17 4.73
CA TYR A 165 -0.45 14.55 5.78
C TYR A 165 -1.88 14.11 5.44
N ALA A 166 -2.33 14.38 4.22
CA ALA A 166 -3.67 14.02 3.77
C ALA A 166 -3.94 12.51 3.79
N SER A 167 -2.91 11.69 3.57
CA SER A 167 -3.05 10.25 3.35
C SER A 167 -2.70 9.36 4.55
N GLN A 168 -2.19 9.92 5.66
CA GLN A 168 -1.70 9.16 6.81
C GLN A 168 -2.30 9.64 8.12
N GLU A 169 -2.45 8.72 9.06
CA GLU A 169 -2.91 9.02 10.42
C GLU A 169 -1.93 9.94 11.16
N GLU A 170 -2.43 10.75 12.09
CA GLU A 170 -1.66 11.73 12.85
C GLU A 170 -0.39 11.17 13.47
N ALA A 171 -0.48 10.01 14.13
CA ALA A 171 0.67 9.40 14.81
C ALA A 171 1.82 9.11 13.84
N LEU A 172 1.51 8.58 12.65
CA LEU A 172 2.51 8.31 11.61
C LEU A 172 3.05 9.61 11.01
N VAL A 173 2.18 10.59 10.74
CA VAL A 173 2.62 11.89 10.23
C VAL A 173 3.62 12.53 11.18
N ARG A 174 3.29 12.63 12.47
CA ARG A 174 4.19 13.20 13.50
C ARG A 174 5.52 12.45 13.62
N SER A 175 5.48 11.14 13.59
CA SER A 175 6.70 10.32 13.70
C SER A 175 7.66 10.49 12.51
N VAL A 176 7.13 10.77 11.31
CA VAL A 176 7.92 10.89 10.08
C VAL A 176 8.42 12.31 9.84
N ILE A 177 7.53 13.32 9.89
CA ILE A 177 7.90 14.70 9.57
C ILE A 177 8.14 15.57 10.81
N GLY A 178 7.85 15.06 12.01
CA GLY A 178 8.02 15.77 13.27
C GLY A 178 6.88 16.73 13.61
N ASP A 179 6.78 17.07 14.90
CA ASP A 179 5.70 17.91 15.43
C ASP A 179 5.66 19.32 14.86
N SER A 180 6.81 19.88 14.53
CA SER A 180 6.90 21.26 14.00
C SER A 180 6.26 21.35 12.61
N LEU A 181 6.63 20.48 11.67
CA LEU A 181 6.03 20.45 10.32
C LEU A 181 4.56 20.06 10.38
N TYR A 182 4.22 19.06 11.21
CA TYR A 182 2.81 18.68 11.44
C TYR A 182 1.97 19.90 11.85
N THR A 183 2.42 20.69 12.83
CA THR A 183 1.70 21.85 13.34
C THR A 183 1.53 22.93 12.27
N ILE A 184 2.56 23.17 11.46
CA ILE A 184 2.50 24.12 10.34
C ILE A 184 1.44 23.66 9.34
N ILE A 185 1.47 22.39 8.90
CA ILE A 185 0.53 21.85 7.91
C ILE A 185 -0.88 21.93 8.46
N ARG A 186 -1.10 21.48 9.70
CA ARG A 186 -2.42 21.51 10.33
C ARG A 186 -3.00 22.93 10.40
N THR A 187 -2.17 23.90 10.79
CA THR A 187 -2.58 25.30 10.92
C THR A 187 -2.93 25.89 9.56
N LYS A 188 -2.12 25.65 8.55
CA LYS A 188 -2.33 26.18 7.19
C LYS A 188 -3.49 25.51 6.47
N SER A 189 -3.58 24.19 6.50
CA SER A 189 -4.67 23.44 5.88
C SER A 189 -6.00 23.62 6.60
N GLY A 190 -5.98 23.75 7.93
CA GLY A 190 -7.16 23.85 8.78
C GLY A 190 -8.02 22.57 8.78
N VAL A 191 -7.44 21.41 8.42
CA VAL A 191 -8.12 20.11 8.37
C VAL A 191 -7.35 19.05 9.14
N GLU A 192 -8.03 17.96 9.53
CA GLU A 192 -7.41 16.80 10.17
C GLU A 192 -6.63 15.95 9.16
N PRO A 193 -5.56 15.25 9.58
CA PRO A 193 -4.82 14.34 8.74
C PRO A 193 -5.61 13.06 8.41
N GLY A 194 -5.19 12.31 7.38
CA GLY A 194 -5.63 10.95 7.12
C GLY A 194 -7.01 10.78 6.48
N LEU A 195 -7.74 11.85 6.17
CA LEU A 195 -9.10 11.74 5.63
C LEU A 195 -9.14 11.27 4.18
N SER A 196 -8.02 11.28 3.46
CA SER A 196 -7.94 10.79 2.07
C SER A 196 -8.44 9.34 1.94
N HIS A 197 -7.99 8.46 2.84
CA HIS A 197 -8.40 7.06 2.83
C HIS A 197 -9.88 6.89 3.21
N TYR A 198 -10.36 7.65 4.18
CA TYR A 198 -11.77 7.66 4.59
C TYR A 198 -12.71 8.01 3.43
N TYR A 199 -12.42 9.09 2.71
CA TYR A 199 -13.21 9.47 1.54
C TYR A 199 -13.18 8.41 0.44
N TYR A 200 -12.01 7.85 0.17
CA TYR A 200 -11.84 6.79 -0.82
C TYR A 200 -12.68 5.56 -0.48
N GLU A 201 -12.66 5.08 0.77
CA GLU A 201 -13.43 3.90 1.18
C GLU A 201 -14.94 4.12 1.03
N ILE A 202 -15.45 5.30 1.36
CA ILE A 202 -16.88 5.61 1.16
C ILE A 202 -17.22 5.63 -0.33
N MET A 203 -16.40 6.27 -1.16
CA MET A 203 -16.70 6.41 -2.59
C MET A 203 -16.67 5.07 -3.33
N ARG A 204 -15.86 4.11 -2.91
CA ARG A 204 -15.76 2.79 -3.55
C ARG A 204 -16.67 1.73 -2.98
N ALA A 205 -17.40 2.00 -1.89
CA ALA A 205 -18.28 1.04 -1.29
C ALA A 205 -19.47 0.71 -2.22
N ASP A 206 -19.74 -0.58 -2.44
CA ASP A 206 -20.83 -1.05 -3.33
C ASP A 206 -22.22 -0.56 -2.88
N THR A 207 -22.36 -0.18 -1.61
CA THR A 207 -23.58 0.36 -1.04
C THR A 207 -23.75 1.86 -1.26
N SER A 208 -22.76 2.56 -1.79
CA SER A 208 -22.80 4.02 -1.95
C SER A 208 -23.63 4.42 -3.17
N SER A 209 -24.63 5.29 -2.94
CA SER A 209 -25.41 5.87 -4.03
C SER A 209 -24.56 6.86 -4.86
N ALA A 210 -24.97 7.11 -6.11
CA ALA A 210 -24.31 8.11 -6.96
C ALA A 210 -24.28 9.50 -6.31
N ALA A 211 -25.33 9.89 -5.56
CA ALA A 211 -25.38 11.13 -4.82
C ALA A 211 -24.35 11.16 -3.67
N THR A 212 -24.22 10.06 -2.94
CA THR A 212 -23.21 9.89 -1.88
C THR A 212 -21.80 10.02 -2.46
N VAL A 213 -21.51 9.31 -3.55
CA VAL A 213 -20.21 9.39 -4.24
C VAL A 213 -19.90 10.82 -4.68
N ALA A 214 -20.85 11.51 -5.32
CA ALA A 214 -20.66 12.88 -5.77
C ALA A 214 -20.40 13.86 -4.60
N TYR A 215 -21.10 13.69 -3.48
CA TYR A 215 -20.91 14.49 -2.28
C TYR A 215 -19.52 14.30 -1.67
N TYR A 216 -19.10 13.06 -1.44
CA TYR A 216 -17.79 12.77 -0.85
C TYR A 216 -16.63 13.08 -1.80
N LYS A 217 -16.83 12.98 -3.11
CA LYS A 217 -15.86 13.43 -4.10
C LYS A 217 -15.58 14.93 -3.98
N LYS A 218 -16.63 15.75 -3.82
CA LYS A 218 -16.47 17.20 -3.63
C LYS A 218 -15.71 17.50 -2.32
N LEU A 219 -16.03 16.82 -1.23
CA LEU A 219 -15.32 16.97 0.06
C LEU A 219 -13.85 16.57 -0.08
N ALA A 220 -13.57 15.47 -0.78
CA ALA A 220 -12.21 15.00 -1.01
C ALA A 220 -11.38 15.98 -1.85
N ILE A 221 -11.96 16.58 -2.90
CA ILE A 221 -11.30 17.62 -3.71
C ILE A 221 -10.94 18.83 -2.83
N ASP A 222 -11.90 19.38 -2.07
CA ASP A 222 -11.63 20.49 -1.15
C ASP A 222 -10.53 20.15 -0.14
N TYR A 223 -10.61 18.98 0.46
CA TYR A 223 -9.64 18.49 1.41
C TYR A 223 -8.22 18.39 0.83
N HIS A 224 -8.06 17.76 -0.35
CA HIS A 224 -6.75 17.63 -0.97
C HIS A 224 -6.18 18.98 -1.43
N ASN A 225 -7.02 19.87 -1.96
CA ASN A 225 -6.60 21.22 -2.34
C ASN A 225 -6.05 22.00 -1.13
N ARG A 226 -6.71 21.88 0.04
CA ARG A 226 -6.23 22.53 1.28
C ARG A 226 -4.93 21.95 1.81
N CYS A 227 -4.65 20.68 1.53
CA CYS A 227 -3.39 20.04 1.89
C CYS A 227 -2.27 20.28 0.84
N ASP A 228 -2.62 20.54 -0.42
CA ASP A 228 -1.65 20.70 -1.52
C ASP A 228 -1.13 22.14 -1.64
N HIS A 229 -2.01 23.13 -1.46
CA HIS A 229 -1.68 24.55 -1.62
C HIS A 229 -1.24 25.23 -0.31
N LEU A 230 -0.24 24.63 0.35
CA LEU A 230 0.26 25.15 1.63
C LEU A 230 1.26 26.32 1.50
N ASN A 231 1.74 26.59 0.30
CA ASN A 231 2.68 27.69 0.01
C ASN A 231 1.98 28.98 -0.41
N ASP A 232 0.69 28.91 -0.71
CA ASP A 232 -0.14 30.07 -1.04
C ASP A 232 -0.68 30.72 0.27
#